data_249739e71c135fd0919532e6fe30af2f
#
_entry.id   249739e71c135fd0919532e6fe30af2f
#
_cell.length_a   1.000
_cell.length_b   1.000
_cell.length_c   1.000
_cell.angle_alpha   90.00
_cell.angle_beta   90.00
_cell.angle_gamma   90.00
#
_symmetry.space_group_name_H-M   'P 1'
#
loop_
_entity.id
_entity.type
_entity.pdbx_description
1 polymer ?
#
loop_
_entity_poly.entity_id
_entity_poly.type
_entity_poly.pdbx_seq_one_letter_code
_entity_poly.pdbx_strand_id
1 'polypeptide(L)'
;LDLSNKIEKEVPSELLECLRNEKIMILGSGTSYHAGLYAKKWFKATNMIASEFVYDDKEYDNYTFVLLSQSGETFDLIKAIEKIRSGQNNKIISLINKENTTIERLSDFYLNLHAQPEIAVASTKVYLNEVVALYILYQILNNKEYKDSIKELVENLKKVSANKDYIYEYAKKISKVKNAYFVGRGFDYKLALEASLKLKEVSYIHSEATYAGELKHGPIALIDKNFLTIFMITDKKFNDIIDSNISEINARFGKIMILSTTGIESKYDGFIVDYHSDLSGLVLIMFAQYLSYYVALNRKLNIDKPKNLANSVTVE
;
A
#
# COMPACT_ATOMS: atom_id res chain seq x y z
N LEU A 1 2.82 -7.79 -16.64
CA LEU A 1 3.71 -7.86 -17.81
C LEU A 1 3.44 -6.71 -18.78
N ASP A 2 2.17 -6.41 -19.10
CA ASP A 2 1.81 -5.30 -19.99
C ASP A 2 2.28 -3.94 -19.41
N LEU A 3 2.02 -3.68 -18.13
CA LEU A 3 2.49 -2.50 -17.41
C LEU A 3 4.01 -2.33 -17.53
N SER A 4 4.78 -3.40 -17.31
CA SER A 4 6.24 -3.33 -17.37
C SER A 4 6.78 -2.96 -18.76
N ASN A 5 6.17 -3.50 -19.80
CA ASN A 5 6.54 -3.18 -21.17
C ASN A 5 6.17 -1.75 -21.58
N LYS A 6 5.08 -1.20 -21.03
CA LYS A 6 4.63 0.16 -21.27
C LYS A 6 5.53 1.16 -20.55
N ILE A 7 5.78 0.98 -19.26
CA ILE A 7 6.68 1.85 -18.50
C ILE A 7 8.07 1.88 -19.14
N GLU A 8 8.64 0.74 -19.51
CA GLU A 8 9.96 0.66 -20.14
C GLU A 8 10.06 1.51 -21.44
N LYS A 9 8.96 1.60 -22.19
CA LYS A 9 8.90 2.40 -23.44
C LYS A 9 8.63 3.88 -23.19
N GLU A 10 7.91 4.20 -22.13
CA GLU A 10 7.42 5.56 -21.85
C GLU A 10 8.40 6.38 -21.01
N VAL A 11 9.35 5.74 -20.30
CA VAL A 11 10.28 6.41 -19.40
C VAL A 11 11.36 7.16 -20.19
N PRO A 12 11.37 8.52 -20.17
CA PRO A 12 12.43 9.28 -20.78
C PRO A 12 13.73 9.24 -19.95
N SER A 13 14.88 9.39 -20.63
CA SER A 13 16.19 9.44 -19.97
C SER A 13 16.31 10.56 -18.94
N GLU A 14 15.72 11.71 -19.22
CA GLU A 14 15.72 12.88 -18.36
C GLU A 14 14.95 12.66 -17.05
N LEU A 15 13.89 11.85 -17.08
CA LEU A 15 13.19 11.42 -15.86
C LEU A 15 14.11 10.58 -14.98
N LEU A 16 14.84 9.63 -15.58
CA LEU A 16 15.79 8.80 -14.84
C LEU A 16 16.93 9.63 -14.24
N GLU A 17 17.38 10.66 -14.95
CA GLU A 17 18.34 11.63 -14.42
C GLU A 17 17.80 12.33 -13.16
N CYS A 18 16.55 12.76 -13.17
CA CYS A 18 15.91 13.36 -11.99
C CYS A 18 15.86 12.38 -10.80
N LEU A 19 15.65 11.09 -11.05
CA LEU A 19 15.62 10.06 -9.99
C LEU A 19 17.01 9.69 -9.45
N ARG A 20 18.11 10.15 -10.06
CA ARG A 20 19.47 10.04 -9.51
C ARG A 20 19.76 11.08 -8.43
N ASN A 21 18.89 12.05 -8.24
CA ASN A 21 19.02 13.06 -7.21
C ASN A 21 19.06 12.39 -5.82
N GLU A 22 19.95 12.86 -4.95
CA GLU A 22 20.00 12.40 -3.56
C GLU A 22 18.83 12.88 -2.71
N LYS A 23 18.16 13.97 -3.14
CA LYS A 23 17.02 14.57 -2.46
C LYS A 23 15.73 14.18 -3.18
N ILE A 24 15.23 12.98 -2.92
CA ILE A 24 13.93 12.52 -3.44
C ILE A 24 12.88 12.62 -2.35
N MET A 25 11.71 13.17 -2.70
CA MET A 25 10.53 13.16 -1.85
C MET A 25 9.34 12.54 -2.60
N ILE A 26 8.69 11.56 -1.98
CA ILE A 26 7.49 10.94 -2.53
C ILE A 26 6.29 11.47 -1.75
N LEU A 27 5.31 12.03 -2.49
CA LEU A 27 4.08 12.58 -1.93
C LEU A 27 2.87 11.80 -2.44
N GLY A 28 1.93 11.57 -1.55
CA GLY A 28 0.64 10.94 -1.86
C GLY A 28 -0.34 11.14 -0.70
N SER A 29 -1.58 10.76 -0.91
CA SER A 29 -2.63 10.75 0.10
C SER A 29 -3.21 9.35 0.23
N GLY A 30 -3.56 8.91 1.45
CA GLY A 30 -4.19 7.61 1.69
C GLY A 30 -3.38 6.44 1.11
N THR A 31 -4.01 5.67 0.22
CA THR A 31 -3.42 4.50 -0.45
C THR A 31 -2.15 4.84 -1.23
N SER A 32 -2.12 5.95 -1.96
CA SER A 32 -0.94 6.39 -2.71
C SER A 32 0.22 6.77 -1.77
N TYR A 33 -0.06 7.36 -0.60
CA TYR A 33 0.96 7.56 0.43
C TYR A 33 1.55 6.22 0.90
N HIS A 34 0.71 5.19 1.10
CA HIS A 34 1.18 3.86 1.48
C HIS A 34 2.01 3.19 0.38
N ALA A 35 1.69 3.42 -0.91
CA ALA A 35 2.52 2.97 -2.02
C ALA A 35 3.92 3.63 -2.00
N GLY A 36 3.97 4.94 -1.70
CA GLY A 36 5.23 5.64 -1.47
C GLY A 36 6.03 5.07 -0.30
N LEU A 37 5.37 4.68 0.80
CA LEU A 37 6.04 3.99 1.92
C LEU A 37 6.66 2.64 1.49
N TYR A 38 6.02 1.94 0.56
CA TYR A 38 6.57 0.70 0.01
C TYR A 38 7.88 0.96 -0.73
N ALA A 39 7.95 2.02 -1.54
CA ALA A 39 9.11 2.39 -2.34
C ALA A 39 10.37 2.71 -1.51
N LYS A 40 10.24 2.96 -0.21
CA LYS A 40 11.39 3.10 0.71
C LYS A 40 12.26 1.84 0.80
N LYS A 41 11.84 0.72 0.24
CA LYS A 41 12.71 -0.45 0.05
C LYS A 41 13.85 -0.15 -0.94
N TRP A 42 13.61 0.72 -1.89
CA TRP A 42 14.46 0.93 -3.06
C TRP A 42 15.06 2.33 -3.10
N PHE A 43 14.26 3.35 -2.87
CA PHE A 43 14.68 4.74 -2.91
C PHE A 43 15.04 5.25 -1.52
N LYS A 44 16.18 5.96 -1.42
CA LYS A 44 16.52 6.76 -0.23
C LYS A 44 15.68 8.04 -0.21
N ALA A 45 14.36 7.88 -0.25
CA ALA A 45 13.42 8.98 -0.35
C ALA A 45 12.79 9.31 1.01
N THR A 46 12.50 10.58 1.23
CA THR A 46 11.53 11.00 2.23
C THR A 46 10.13 10.72 1.68
N ASN A 47 9.24 10.21 2.50
CA ASN A 47 7.85 10.01 2.13
C ASN A 47 6.96 10.82 3.07
N MET A 48 6.06 11.64 2.54
CA MET A 48 5.20 12.53 3.31
C MET A 48 3.77 12.50 2.76
N ILE A 49 2.80 12.67 3.64
CA ILE A 49 1.40 12.87 3.27
C ILE A 49 1.27 14.24 2.62
N ALA A 50 0.54 14.33 1.51
CA ALA A 50 0.47 15.57 0.74
C ALA A 50 -0.12 16.75 1.55
N SER A 51 -1.16 16.52 2.36
CA SER A 51 -1.74 17.54 3.24
C SER A 51 -0.72 18.07 4.25
N GLU A 52 0.06 17.19 4.88
CA GLU A 52 1.09 17.59 5.86
C GLU A 52 2.26 18.34 5.21
N PHE A 53 2.61 17.95 3.97
CA PHE A 53 3.64 18.66 3.21
C PHE A 53 3.26 20.12 2.93
N VAL A 54 2.00 20.39 2.65
CA VAL A 54 1.51 21.77 2.39
C VAL A 54 1.80 22.70 3.56
N TYR A 55 1.65 22.20 4.79
CA TYR A 55 1.84 22.98 6.02
C TYR A 55 3.22 22.82 6.67
N ASP A 56 4.13 22.06 6.07
CA ASP A 56 5.51 21.99 6.56
C ASP A 56 6.23 23.33 6.31
N ASP A 57 6.80 23.91 7.35
CA ASP A 57 7.50 25.21 7.29
C ASP A 57 8.85 25.16 6.56
N LYS A 58 9.30 23.97 6.17
CA LYS A 58 10.59 23.76 5.50
C LYS A 58 10.53 24.23 4.05
N GLU A 59 11.59 24.92 3.62
CA GLU A 59 11.86 25.22 2.22
C GLU A 59 12.55 24.02 1.53
N TYR A 60 12.22 23.80 0.29
CA TYR A 60 12.70 22.66 -0.49
C TYR A 60 13.31 23.15 -1.81
N ASP A 61 14.63 23.00 -1.93
CA ASP A 61 15.39 23.37 -3.12
C ASP A 61 16.21 22.19 -3.64
N ASN A 62 16.28 22.07 -4.95
CA ASN A 62 17.00 21.01 -5.66
C ASN A 62 16.47 19.60 -5.31
N TYR A 63 15.17 19.47 -5.09
CA TYR A 63 14.51 18.18 -4.85
C TYR A 63 13.92 17.61 -6.13
N THR A 64 13.87 16.28 -6.19
CA THR A 64 12.98 15.56 -7.09
C THR A 64 11.76 15.07 -6.31
N PHE A 65 10.60 15.57 -6.67
CA PHE A 65 9.32 15.16 -6.09
C PHE A 65 8.67 14.09 -6.97
N VAL A 66 8.28 12.99 -6.37
CA VAL A 66 7.49 11.93 -7.03
C VAL A 66 6.09 11.98 -6.45
N LEU A 67 5.11 12.34 -7.28
CA LEU A 67 3.71 12.46 -6.88
C LEU A 67 2.93 11.21 -7.30
N LEU A 68 2.22 10.60 -6.38
CA LEU A 68 1.40 9.42 -6.63
C LEU A 68 -0.08 9.78 -6.50
N SER A 69 -0.87 9.51 -7.55
CA SER A 69 -2.30 9.78 -7.55
C SER A 69 -3.07 8.86 -8.48
N GLN A 70 -4.16 8.30 -8.01
CA GLN A 70 -5.10 7.57 -8.86
C GLN A 70 -5.85 8.54 -9.82
N SER A 71 -6.36 9.65 -9.28
CA SER A 71 -7.24 10.57 -10.02
C SER A 71 -6.50 11.65 -10.80
N GLY A 72 -5.28 12.02 -10.38
CA GLY A 72 -4.56 13.18 -10.90
C GLY A 72 -5.21 14.54 -10.58
N GLU A 73 -6.22 14.55 -9.69
CA GLU A 73 -6.99 15.72 -9.28
C GLU A 73 -7.06 15.87 -7.75
N THR A 74 -6.16 15.22 -7.00
CA THR A 74 -6.11 15.30 -5.54
C THR A 74 -5.74 16.72 -5.11
N PHE A 75 -6.62 17.40 -4.38
CA PHE A 75 -6.47 18.81 -3.98
C PHE A 75 -5.15 19.06 -3.24
N ASP A 76 -4.83 18.25 -2.23
CA ASP A 76 -3.60 18.40 -1.45
C ASP A 76 -2.34 18.29 -2.31
N LEU A 77 -2.33 17.42 -3.33
CA LEU A 77 -1.20 17.30 -4.25
C LEU A 77 -1.09 18.53 -5.17
N ILE A 78 -2.22 19.10 -5.61
CA ILE A 78 -2.21 20.35 -6.39
C ILE A 78 -1.64 21.49 -5.54
N LYS A 79 -2.05 21.60 -4.28
CA LYS A 79 -1.48 22.57 -3.34
C LYS A 79 0.00 22.30 -3.04
N ALA A 80 0.38 21.05 -2.92
CA ALA A 80 1.80 20.67 -2.77
C ALA A 80 2.62 21.13 -3.99
N ILE A 81 2.11 21.03 -5.22
CA ILE A 81 2.78 21.51 -6.42
C ILE A 81 3.01 23.02 -6.36
N GLU A 82 2.02 23.83 -5.92
CA GLU A 82 2.19 25.27 -5.74
C GLU A 82 3.38 25.57 -4.80
N LYS A 83 3.48 24.87 -3.68
CA LYS A 83 4.60 25.00 -2.74
C LYS A 83 5.93 24.53 -3.34
N ILE A 84 5.96 23.39 -4.03
CA ILE A 84 7.17 22.88 -4.71
C ILE A 84 7.70 23.90 -5.73
N ARG A 85 6.81 24.54 -6.47
CA ARG A 85 7.17 25.54 -7.49
C ARG A 85 7.65 26.88 -6.91
N SER A 86 7.40 27.17 -5.65
CA SER A 86 8.00 28.33 -4.96
C SER A 86 9.47 28.12 -4.60
N GLY A 87 9.95 26.88 -4.51
CA GLY A 87 11.36 26.55 -4.30
C GLY A 87 12.15 26.54 -5.61
N GLN A 88 13.48 26.48 -5.47
CA GLN A 88 14.41 26.57 -6.59
C GLN A 88 14.80 25.20 -7.15
N ASN A 89 14.86 25.08 -8.48
CA ASN A 89 15.38 23.91 -9.20
C ASN A 89 14.71 22.56 -8.81
N ASN A 90 13.48 22.60 -8.36
CA ASN A 90 12.72 21.39 -8.05
C ASN A 90 12.18 20.74 -9.34
N LYS A 91 12.15 19.41 -9.37
CA LYS A 91 11.58 18.61 -10.44
C LYS A 91 10.38 17.83 -9.93
N ILE A 92 9.35 17.69 -10.74
CA ILE A 92 8.13 16.97 -10.43
C ILE A 92 7.93 15.83 -11.42
N ILE A 93 7.89 14.60 -10.90
CA ILE A 93 7.52 13.40 -11.63
C ILE A 93 6.19 12.92 -11.07
N SER A 94 5.17 12.74 -11.91
CA SER A 94 3.89 12.20 -11.46
C SER A 94 3.60 10.82 -12.04
N LEU A 95 3.15 9.91 -11.19
CA LEU A 95 2.64 8.59 -11.56
C LEU A 95 1.12 8.61 -11.34
N ILE A 96 0.34 8.60 -12.42
CA ILE A 96 -1.10 8.83 -12.37
C ILE A 96 -1.82 7.79 -13.21
N ASN A 97 -3.02 7.38 -12.79
CA ASN A 97 -3.80 6.39 -13.54
C ASN A 97 -4.74 7.01 -14.59
N LYS A 98 -5.09 8.28 -14.46
CA LYS A 98 -5.93 9.00 -15.43
C LYS A 98 -5.09 9.96 -16.24
N GLU A 99 -5.47 10.13 -17.51
CA GLU A 99 -4.85 11.07 -18.44
C GLU A 99 -5.59 12.42 -18.45
N ASN A 100 -4.92 13.44 -18.96
CA ASN A 100 -5.44 14.81 -19.12
C ASN A 100 -5.85 15.47 -17.80
N THR A 101 -5.10 15.19 -16.74
CA THR A 101 -5.37 15.69 -15.39
C THR A 101 -4.59 16.97 -15.06
N THR A 102 -4.99 17.63 -13.98
CA THR A 102 -4.32 18.84 -13.51
C THR A 102 -2.89 18.56 -13.05
N ILE A 103 -2.69 17.48 -12.28
CA ILE A 103 -1.34 17.13 -11.78
C ILE A 103 -0.42 16.77 -12.94
N GLU A 104 -0.91 16.06 -13.96
CA GLU A 104 -0.15 15.75 -15.19
C GLU A 104 0.38 17.04 -15.84
N ARG A 105 -0.49 18.00 -16.09
CA ARG A 105 -0.14 19.28 -16.75
C ARG A 105 0.85 20.14 -15.95
N LEU A 106 0.87 19.99 -14.63
CA LEU A 106 1.74 20.75 -13.72
C LEU A 106 3.08 20.06 -13.44
N SER A 107 3.26 18.82 -13.91
CA SER A 107 4.47 18.01 -13.70
C SER A 107 5.49 18.24 -14.80
N ASP A 108 6.78 18.05 -14.49
CA ASP A 108 7.84 18.05 -15.51
C ASP A 108 7.84 16.74 -16.30
N PHE A 109 7.49 15.64 -15.64
CA PHE A 109 7.36 14.30 -16.23
C PHE A 109 6.11 13.60 -15.70
N TYR A 110 5.50 12.82 -16.57
CA TYR A 110 4.31 12.04 -16.27
C TYR A 110 4.48 10.60 -16.75
N LEU A 111 4.01 9.66 -15.95
CA LEU A 111 3.90 8.25 -16.32
C LEU A 111 2.50 7.73 -15.98
N ASN A 112 1.87 7.06 -16.96
CA ASN A 112 0.58 6.41 -16.75
C ASN A 112 0.76 5.09 -15.99
N LEU A 113 -0.08 4.86 -14.97
CA LEU A 113 -0.09 3.61 -14.19
C LEU A 113 -0.78 2.45 -14.90
N HIS A 114 -1.48 2.69 -15.99
CA HIS A 114 -2.17 1.68 -16.82
C HIS A 114 -3.04 0.68 -16.03
N ALA A 115 -3.57 1.08 -14.86
CA ALA A 115 -4.39 0.19 -14.03
C ALA A 115 -5.84 0.06 -14.53
N GLN A 116 -6.19 0.67 -15.67
CA GLN A 116 -7.55 0.77 -16.14
C GLN A 116 -8.48 1.52 -15.16
N PRO A 117 -9.70 1.94 -15.55
CA PRO A 117 -10.60 2.65 -14.64
C PRO A 117 -10.88 1.88 -13.36
N GLU A 118 -10.74 2.52 -12.21
CA GLU A 118 -11.13 2.01 -10.91
C GLU A 118 -12.52 2.54 -10.58
N ILE A 119 -13.51 1.64 -10.48
CA ILE A 119 -14.93 1.99 -10.31
C ILE A 119 -15.20 2.30 -8.84
N ALA A 120 -14.64 1.48 -7.94
CA ALA A 120 -14.81 1.65 -6.50
C ALA A 120 -14.03 2.87 -5.99
N VAL A 121 -14.56 3.49 -4.93
CA VAL A 121 -13.90 4.58 -4.21
C VAL A 121 -12.61 4.11 -3.56
N ALA A 122 -12.63 2.93 -2.94
CA ALA A 122 -11.45 2.35 -2.32
C ALA A 122 -10.46 1.86 -3.40
N SER A 123 -9.30 2.47 -3.46
CA SER A 123 -8.25 2.09 -4.40
C SER A 123 -7.67 0.72 -4.08
N THR A 124 -7.51 -0.12 -5.10
CA THR A 124 -7.01 -1.50 -4.97
C THR A 124 -5.92 -1.81 -5.99
N LYS A 125 -6.30 -1.96 -7.27
CA LYS A 125 -5.36 -2.28 -8.35
C LYS A 125 -4.39 -1.13 -8.65
N VAL A 126 -4.80 0.12 -8.44
CA VAL A 126 -3.92 1.27 -8.62
C VAL A 126 -2.77 1.23 -7.62
N TYR A 127 -3.02 0.88 -6.34
CA TYR A 127 -1.94 0.67 -5.36
C TYR A 127 -0.89 -0.33 -5.86
N LEU A 128 -1.34 -1.49 -6.37
CA LEU A 128 -0.42 -2.51 -6.90
C LEU A 128 0.42 -1.94 -8.05
N ASN A 129 -0.22 -1.20 -8.95
CA ASN A 129 0.46 -0.60 -10.11
C ASN A 129 1.40 0.54 -9.70
N GLU A 130 1.05 1.37 -8.70
CA GLU A 130 1.95 2.39 -8.14
C GLU A 130 3.25 1.75 -7.60
N VAL A 131 3.11 0.70 -6.78
CA VAL A 131 4.27 -0.01 -6.21
C VAL A 131 5.11 -0.68 -7.30
N VAL A 132 4.45 -1.37 -8.25
CA VAL A 132 5.15 -2.04 -9.36
C VAL A 132 5.84 -1.03 -10.28
N ALA A 133 5.21 0.11 -10.57
CA ALA A 133 5.82 1.17 -11.37
C ALA A 133 7.09 1.73 -10.70
N LEU A 134 7.02 2.02 -9.40
CA LEU A 134 8.18 2.48 -8.63
C LEU A 134 9.30 1.42 -8.58
N TYR A 135 8.94 0.14 -8.46
CA TYR A 135 9.92 -0.96 -8.54
C TYR A 135 10.60 -1.00 -9.91
N ILE A 136 9.85 -0.92 -10.99
CA ILE A 136 10.38 -0.95 -12.36
C ILE A 136 11.31 0.24 -12.59
N LEU A 137 10.90 1.46 -12.19
CA LEU A 137 11.73 2.65 -12.30
C LEU A 137 13.06 2.49 -11.56
N TYR A 138 13.04 1.92 -10.36
CA TYR A 138 14.26 1.63 -9.61
C TYR A 138 15.16 0.61 -10.32
N GLN A 139 14.59 -0.44 -10.90
CA GLN A 139 15.36 -1.45 -11.60
C GLN A 139 15.99 -0.89 -12.90
N ILE A 140 15.22 -0.12 -13.68
CA ILE A 140 15.75 0.57 -14.88
C ILE A 140 16.88 1.53 -14.50
N LEU A 141 16.67 2.36 -13.46
CA LEU A 141 17.66 3.31 -12.96
C LEU A 141 19.00 2.66 -12.60
N ASN A 142 18.96 1.40 -12.12
CA ASN A 142 20.13 0.64 -11.70
C ASN A 142 20.60 -0.40 -12.73
N ASN A 143 20.06 -0.38 -13.95
CA ASN A 143 20.34 -1.34 -15.02
C ASN A 143 20.17 -2.81 -14.58
N LYS A 144 19.13 -3.11 -13.82
CA LYS A 144 18.83 -4.45 -13.30
C LYS A 144 17.66 -5.09 -14.05
N GLU A 145 17.75 -6.41 -14.23
CA GLU A 145 16.65 -7.21 -14.77
C GLU A 145 15.52 -7.31 -13.73
N TYR A 146 14.26 -7.29 -14.20
CA TYR A 146 13.08 -7.28 -13.33
C TYR A 146 11.89 -8.07 -13.89
N LYS A 147 11.91 -8.44 -15.19
CA LYS A 147 10.76 -9.09 -15.86
C LYS A 147 10.39 -10.42 -15.22
N ASP A 148 11.38 -11.20 -14.78
CA ASP A 148 11.11 -12.47 -14.13
C ASP A 148 10.53 -12.27 -12.72
N SER A 149 10.98 -11.27 -11.96
CA SER A 149 10.37 -10.91 -10.69
C SER A 149 8.90 -10.50 -10.84
N ILE A 150 8.54 -9.81 -11.95
CA ILE A 150 7.14 -9.46 -12.23
C ILE A 150 6.32 -10.70 -12.61
N LYS A 151 6.88 -11.65 -13.39
CA LYS A 151 6.20 -12.92 -13.69
C LYS A 151 5.92 -13.72 -12.42
N GLU A 152 6.93 -13.84 -11.56
CA GLU A 152 6.81 -14.55 -10.28
C GLU A 152 5.76 -13.89 -9.35
N LEU A 153 5.74 -12.56 -9.28
CA LEU A 153 4.69 -11.83 -8.58
C LEU A 153 3.30 -12.21 -9.13
N VAL A 154 3.11 -12.18 -10.45
CA VAL A 154 1.82 -12.51 -11.08
C VAL A 154 1.38 -13.94 -10.73
N GLU A 155 2.29 -14.92 -10.72
CA GLU A 155 1.96 -16.30 -10.32
C GLU A 155 1.52 -16.39 -8.85
N ASN A 156 2.16 -15.63 -7.96
CA ASN A 156 1.76 -15.61 -6.55
C ASN A 156 0.44 -14.84 -6.32
N LEU A 157 0.17 -13.77 -7.07
CA LEU A 157 -1.14 -13.10 -7.05
C LEU A 157 -2.27 -14.02 -7.54
N LYS A 158 -2.01 -14.90 -8.55
CA LYS A 158 -2.98 -15.92 -8.99
C LYS A 158 -3.31 -16.91 -7.86
N LYS A 159 -2.36 -17.27 -7.00
CA LYS A 159 -2.64 -18.12 -5.82
C LYS A 159 -3.65 -17.46 -4.88
N VAL A 160 -3.56 -16.15 -4.67
CA VAL A 160 -4.57 -15.42 -3.89
C VAL A 160 -5.93 -15.52 -4.54
N SER A 161 -6.02 -15.27 -5.86
CA SER A 161 -7.28 -15.36 -6.61
C SER A 161 -7.87 -16.77 -6.61
N ALA A 162 -7.04 -17.81 -6.58
CA ALA A 162 -7.48 -19.20 -6.47
C ALA A 162 -8.08 -19.53 -5.08
N ASN A 163 -7.75 -18.75 -4.05
CA ASN A 163 -8.24 -18.95 -2.69
C ASN A 163 -9.49 -18.12 -2.34
N LYS A 164 -10.23 -17.60 -3.33
CA LYS A 164 -11.40 -16.72 -3.10
C LYS A 164 -12.47 -17.34 -2.20
N ASP A 165 -12.75 -18.62 -2.37
CA ASP A 165 -13.77 -19.32 -1.57
C ASP A 165 -13.36 -19.40 -0.09
N TYR A 166 -12.11 -19.72 0.17
CA TYR A 166 -11.56 -19.71 1.53
C TYR A 166 -11.64 -18.30 2.14
N ILE A 167 -11.24 -17.26 1.39
CA ILE A 167 -11.28 -15.87 1.86
C ILE A 167 -12.72 -15.48 2.17
N TYR A 168 -13.69 -15.86 1.31
CA TYR A 168 -15.12 -15.60 1.53
C TYR A 168 -15.62 -16.24 2.81
N GLU A 169 -15.37 -17.53 3.03
CA GLU A 169 -15.81 -18.24 4.24
C GLU A 169 -15.15 -17.67 5.51
N TYR A 170 -13.87 -17.29 5.44
CA TYR A 170 -13.22 -16.63 6.57
C TYR A 170 -13.82 -15.23 6.82
N ALA A 171 -14.04 -14.43 5.79
CA ALA A 171 -14.68 -13.12 5.88
C ALA A 171 -16.08 -13.22 6.54
N LYS A 172 -16.84 -14.27 6.24
CA LYS A 172 -18.12 -14.55 6.88
C LYS A 172 -17.99 -14.79 8.39
N LYS A 173 -16.97 -15.57 8.82
CA LYS A 173 -16.66 -15.80 10.25
C LYS A 173 -16.36 -14.50 11.00
N ILE A 174 -15.64 -13.55 10.37
CA ILE A 174 -15.22 -12.31 11.01
C ILE A 174 -16.16 -11.12 10.73
N SER A 175 -17.21 -11.29 9.95
CA SER A 175 -18.11 -10.20 9.55
C SER A 175 -18.78 -9.43 10.72
N LYS A 176 -18.86 -10.05 11.90
CA LYS A 176 -19.39 -9.44 13.13
C LYS A 176 -18.34 -8.78 14.01
N VAL A 177 -17.06 -8.90 13.67
CA VAL A 177 -15.96 -8.24 14.39
C VAL A 177 -16.13 -6.73 14.27
N LYS A 178 -15.87 -6.00 15.35
CA LYS A 178 -15.97 -4.52 15.37
C LYS A 178 -14.59 -3.86 15.30
N ASN A 179 -13.57 -4.53 15.85
CA ASN A 179 -12.23 -3.99 15.99
C ASN A 179 -11.20 -5.00 15.47
N ALA A 180 -10.18 -4.51 14.79
CA ALA A 180 -9.08 -5.31 14.28
C ALA A 180 -7.74 -4.57 14.36
N TYR A 181 -6.67 -5.34 14.62
CA TYR A 181 -5.31 -4.88 14.36
C TYR A 181 -4.73 -5.60 13.15
N PHE A 182 -4.03 -4.85 12.31
CA PHE A 182 -3.03 -5.37 11.39
C PHE A 182 -1.67 -5.14 12.01
N VAL A 183 -0.92 -6.21 12.20
CA VAL A 183 0.34 -6.19 12.96
C VAL A 183 1.49 -6.54 12.03
N GLY A 184 2.49 -5.66 11.99
CA GLY A 184 3.70 -5.89 11.22
C GLY A 184 4.95 -5.51 12.01
N ARG A 185 6.10 -6.03 11.59
CA ARG A 185 7.39 -5.65 12.13
C ARG A 185 8.28 -5.06 11.04
N GLY A 186 9.00 -4.00 11.37
CA GLY A 186 9.86 -3.33 10.39
C GLY A 186 9.08 -2.86 9.15
N PHE A 187 9.42 -3.40 7.99
CA PHE A 187 8.75 -3.06 6.74
C PHE A 187 7.27 -3.48 6.72
N ASP A 188 6.92 -4.61 7.34
CA ASP A 188 5.56 -5.17 7.30
C ASP A 188 4.52 -4.26 7.97
N TYR A 189 4.94 -3.36 8.87
CA TYR A 189 4.05 -2.31 9.39
C TYR A 189 3.50 -1.40 8.28
N LYS A 190 4.27 -1.14 7.23
CA LYS A 190 3.82 -0.32 6.09
C LYS A 190 2.73 -1.03 5.28
N LEU A 191 2.83 -2.36 5.18
CA LEU A 191 1.78 -3.18 4.58
C LEU A 191 0.53 -3.19 5.47
N ALA A 192 0.72 -3.28 6.78
CA ALA A 192 -0.37 -3.25 7.75
C ALA A 192 -1.19 -1.94 7.67
N LEU A 193 -0.55 -0.79 7.40
CA LEU A 193 -1.24 0.48 7.18
C LEU A 193 -2.23 0.39 6.02
N GLU A 194 -1.80 -0.10 4.86
CA GLU A 194 -2.68 -0.23 3.69
C GLU A 194 -3.78 -1.26 3.90
N ALA A 195 -3.44 -2.43 4.43
CA ALA A 195 -4.42 -3.48 4.72
C ALA A 195 -5.51 -3.01 5.71
N SER A 196 -5.10 -2.30 6.76
CA SER A 196 -5.99 -1.68 7.74
C SER A 196 -6.89 -0.63 7.09
N LEU A 197 -6.34 0.23 6.22
CA LEU A 197 -7.13 1.22 5.49
C LEU A 197 -8.22 0.55 4.65
N LYS A 198 -7.90 -0.48 3.89
CA LYS A 198 -8.90 -1.20 3.06
C LYS A 198 -10.02 -1.79 3.90
N LEU A 199 -9.70 -2.43 5.03
CA LEU A 199 -10.73 -3.01 5.89
C LEU A 199 -11.68 -1.94 6.45
N LYS A 200 -11.16 -0.80 6.95
CA LYS A 200 -11.99 0.26 7.49
C LYS A 200 -12.86 0.96 6.44
N GLU A 201 -12.32 1.23 5.25
CA GLU A 201 -13.02 1.96 4.19
C GLU A 201 -14.28 1.25 3.72
N VAL A 202 -14.19 -0.05 3.44
CA VAL A 202 -15.29 -0.77 2.79
C VAL A 202 -16.16 -1.54 3.76
N SER A 203 -15.62 -1.97 4.92
CA SER A 203 -16.36 -2.81 5.87
C SER A 203 -16.82 -2.07 7.13
N TYR A 204 -16.31 -0.87 7.38
CA TYR A 204 -16.56 -0.07 8.59
C TYR A 204 -16.16 -0.78 9.90
N ILE A 205 -15.27 -1.76 9.82
CA ILE A 205 -14.59 -2.31 10.99
C ILE A 205 -13.54 -1.28 11.42
N HIS A 206 -13.57 -0.89 12.69
CA HIS A 206 -12.49 -0.08 13.25
C HIS A 206 -11.19 -0.90 13.18
N SER A 207 -10.27 -0.47 12.36
CA SER A 207 -9.04 -1.19 12.06
C SER A 207 -7.84 -0.27 12.17
N GLU A 208 -6.80 -0.73 12.84
CA GLU A 208 -5.55 0.00 13.00
C GLU A 208 -4.36 -0.87 12.62
N ALA A 209 -3.30 -0.21 12.12
CA ALA A 209 -2.00 -0.84 11.99
C ALA A 209 -1.16 -0.58 13.23
N THR A 210 -0.46 -1.60 13.73
CA THR A 210 0.44 -1.44 14.86
C THR A 210 1.74 -2.22 14.64
N TYR A 211 2.83 -1.71 15.19
CA TYR A 211 4.07 -2.46 15.26
C TYR A 211 3.92 -3.64 16.23
N ALA A 212 4.41 -4.82 15.85
CA ALA A 212 4.34 -5.99 16.72
C ALA A 212 5.03 -5.77 18.08
N GLY A 213 6.13 -5.01 18.10
CA GLY A 213 6.82 -4.66 19.34
C GLY A 213 6.06 -3.72 20.26
N GLU A 214 5.19 -2.87 19.68
CA GLU A 214 4.41 -1.87 20.42
C GLU A 214 3.10 -2.43 21.02
N LEU A 215 2.69 -3.64 20.63
CA LEU A 215 1.46 -4.26 21.16
C LEU A 215 1.41 -4.21 22.69
N LYS A 216 2.49 -4.61 23.36
CA LYS A 216 2.58 -4.66 24.83
C LYS A 216 2.68 -3.30 25.53
N HIS A 217 2.87 -2.21 24.77
CA HIS A 217 2.99 -0.85 25.31
C HIS A 217 1.67 -0.07 25.27
N GLY A 218 0.53 -0.78 25.25
CA GLY A 218 -0.81 -0.19 25.31
C GLY A 218 -1.86 -0.93 24.48
N PRO A 219 -1.67 -1.10 23.15
CA PRO A 219 -2.67 -1.67 22.25
C PRO A 219 -3.23 -3.04 22.69
N ILE A 220 -2.41 -3.85 23.32
CA ILE A 220 -2.80 -5.21 23.80
C ILE A 220 -3.94 -5.16 24.84
N ALA A 221 -4.18 -4.03 25.48
CA ALA A 221 -5.27 -3.86 26.45
C ALA A 221 -6.68 -3.99 25.82
N LEU A 222 -6.78 -3.79 24.49
CA LEU A 222 -8.04 -3.91 23.75
C LEU A 222 -8.37 -5.35 23.33
N ILE A 223 -7.41 -6.27 23.48
CA ILE A 223 -7.54 -7.64 22.98
C ILE A 223 -8.47 -8.47 23.88
N ASP A 224 -9.52 -8.98 23.27
CA ASP A 224 -10.46 -9.96 23.84
C ASP A 224 -10.91 -10.98 22.79
N LYS A 225 -11.80 -11.89 23.14
CA LYS A 225 -12.35 -12.94 22.24
C LYS A 225 -13.08 -12.42 21.00
N ASN A 226 -13.42 -11.13 20.94
CA ASN A 226 -14.11 -10.50 19.82
C ASN A 226 -13.16 -9.66 18.95
N PHE A 227 -11.91 -9.46 19.40
CA PHE A 227 -10.91 -8.68 18.70
C PHE A 227 -10.15 -9.53 17.69
N LEU A 228 -9.96 -9.02 16.48
CA LEU A 228 -9.20 -9.68 15.41
C LEU A 228 -7.79 -9.10 15.31
N THR A 229 -6.78 -9.95 15.33
CA THR A 229 -5.39 -9.56 15.08
C THR A 229 -4.87 -10.30 13.85
N ILE A 230 -4.46 -9.56 12.83
CA ILE A 230 -3.93 -10.08 11.58
C ILE A 230 -2.44 -9.77 11.53
N PHE A 231 -1.60 -10.78 11.59
CA PHE A 231 -0.15 -10.63 11.45
C PHE A 231 0.26 -10.68 9.99
N MET A 232 1.09 -9.73 9.56
CA MET A 232 1.67 -9.66 8.23
C MET A 232 3.18 -9.92 8.32
N ILE A 233 3.69 -10.91 7.56
CA ILE A 233 5.07 -11.40 7.71
C ILE A 233 5.68 -11.64 6.34
N THR A 234 6.65 -10.82 5.93
CA THR A 234 7.38 -10.97 4.66
C THR A 234 8.86 -11.29 4.84
N ASP A 235 9.39 -11.26 6.07
CA ASP A 235 10.81 -11.48 6.36
C ASP A 235 10.98 -12.60 7.40
N LYS A 236 11.64 -13.69 6.99
CA LYS A 236 11.88 -14.90 7.83
C LYS A 236 12.56 -14.57 9.16
N LYS A 237 13.39 -13.54 9.22
CA LYS A 237 14.08 -13.17 10.48
C LYS A 237 13.13 -12.80 11.62
N PHE A 238 11.87 -12.47 11.31
CA PHE A 238 10.88 -12.09 12.30
C PHE A 238 9.99 -13.25 12.77
N ASN A 239 10.09 -14.45 12.18
CA ASN A 239 9.20 -15.56 12.50
C ASN A 239 9.16 -15.87 14.00
N ASP A 240 10.31 -16.12 14.63
CA ASP A 240 10.38 -16.48 16.06
C ASP A 240 9.88 -15.35 16.99
N ILE A 241 10.15 -14.10 16.62
CA ILE A 241 9.73 -12.94 17.41
C ILE A 241 8.21 -12.75 17.32
N ILE A 242 7.63 -12.99 16.16
CA ILE A 242 6.18 -12.88 15.95
C ILE A 242 5.45 -14.01 16.68
N ASP A 243 5.99 -15.20 16.79
CA ASP A 243 5.42 -16.29 17.58
C ASP A 243 5.23 -15.90 19.05
N SER A 244 6.14 -15.12 19.64
CA SER A 244 5.96 -14.54 20.97
C SER A 244 4.76 -13.59 21.01
N ASN A 245 4.62 -12.69 20.05
CA ASN A 245 3.48 -11.77 19.97
C ASN A 245 2.15 -12.51 19.75
N ILE A 246 2.14 -13.55 18.91
CA ILE A 246 0.98 -14.42 18.71
C ILE A 246 0.55 -15.07 20.03
N SER A 247 1.52 -15.57 20.81
CA SER A 247 1.26 -16.17 22.11
C SER A 247 0.64 -15.19 23.10
N GLU A 248 1.08 -13.93 23.11
CA GLU A 248 0.51 -12.85 23.92
C GLU A 248 -0.97 -12.56 23.57
N ILE A 249 -1.31 -12.55 22.26
CA ILE A 249 -2.69 -12.38 21.78
C ILE A 249 -3.54 -13.59 22.14
N ASN A 250 -3.00 -14.82 21.93
CA ASN A 250 -3.70 -16.06 22.22
C ASN A 250 -4.03 -16.20 23.72
N ALA A 251 -3.14 -15.76 24.62
CA ALA A 251 -3.37 -15.77 26.06
C ALA A 251 -4.55 -14.87 26.49
N ARG A 252 -5.01 -13.96 25.62
CA ARG A 252 -6.17 -13.08 25.82
C ARG A 252 -7.38 -13.51 25.01
N PHE A 253 -7.33 -14.72 24.44
CA PHE A 253 -8.38 -15.28 23.59
C PHE A 253 -8.68 -14.48 22.32
N GLY A 254 -7.79 -13.57 21.87
CA GLY A 254 -7.94 -12.80 20.65
C GLY A 254 -8.00 -13.72 19.42
N LYS A 255 -8.79 -13.32 18.43
CA LYS A 255 -8.84 -14.01 17.13
C LYS A 255 -7.56 -13.68 16.36
N ILE A 256 -6.92 -14.71 15.80
CA ILE A 256 -5.64 -14.58 15.11
C ILE A 256 -5.79 -15.02 13.66
N MET A 257 -5.20 -14.25 12.75
CA MET A 257 -4.97 -14.60 11.35
C MET A 257 -3.50 -14.33 11.00
N ILE A 258 -2.91 -15.22 10.21
CA ILE A 258 -1.53 -15.09 9.73
C ILE A 258 -1.53 -14.88 8.21
N LEU A 259 -0.98 -13.78 7.76
CA LEU A 259 -0.68 -13.52 6.35
C LEU A 259 0.84 -13.52 6.18
N SER A 260 1.38 -14.50 5.46
CA SER A 260 2.84 -14.65 5.37
C SER A 260 3.31 -15.06 3.98
N THR A 261 4.47 -14.53 3.59
CA THR A 261 5.22 -14.99 2.42
C THR A 261 6.51 -15.74 2.79
N THR A 262 6.67 -16.11 4.07
CA THR A 262 7.90 -16.76 4.57
C THR A 262 7.84 -18.27 4.59
N GLY A 263 6.70 -18.87 4.24
CA GLY A 263 6.48 -20.32 4.36
C GLY A 263 6.41 -20.81 5.81
N ILE A 264 6.15 -19.92 6.78
CA ILE A 264 6.02 -20.31 8.21
C ILE A 264 4.87 -21.31 8.40
N GLU A 265 5.09 -22.35 9.20
CA GLU A 265 4.01 -23.23 9.62
C GLU A 265 3.14 -22.55 10.68
N SER A 266 1.82 -22.65 10.55
CA SER A 266 0.88 -22.05 11.50
C SER A 266 -0.37 -22.89 11.66
N LYS A 267 -0.84 -22.98 12.92
CA LYS A 267 -2.14 -23.58 13.26
C LYS A 267 -3.31 -22.61 13.17
N TYR A 268 -3.03 -21.32 12.93
CA TYR A 268 -4.05 -20.29 12.82
C TYR A 268 -4.55 -20.15 11.39
N ASP A 269 -5.80 -19.71 11.24
CA ASP A 269 -6.34 -19.35 9.93
C ASP A 269 -5.43 -18.31 9.25
N GLY A 270 -5.34 -18.34 7.91
CA GLY A 270 -4.54 -17.36 7.20
C GLY A 270 -4.22 -17.75 5.76
N PHE A 271 -3.25 -17.05 5.20
CA PHE A 271 -2.71 -17.30 3.88
C PHE A 271 -1.19 -17.30 3.96
N ILE A 272 -0.59 -18.46 3.69
CA ILE A 272 0.85 -18.64 3.80
C ILE A 272 1.36 -19.20 2.48
N VAL A 273 2.36 -18.52 1.92
CA VAL A 273 3.12 -18.95 0.74
C VAL A 273 4.61 -18.81 1.03
N ASP A 274 5.43 -19.55 0.32
CA ASP A 274 6.88 -19.37 0.32
C ASP A 274 7.26 -18.58 -0.93
N TYR A 275 7.41 -17.25 -0.76
CA TYR A 275 7.72 -16.31 -1.83
C TYR A 275 8.58 -15.17 -1.33
N HIS A 276 9.85 -15.20 -1.68
CA HIS A 276 10.87 -14.23 -1.24
C HIS A 276 11.21 -13.28 -2.39
N SER A 277 10.66 -12.08 -2.31
CA SER A 277 10.90 -11.03 -3.30
C SER A 277 10.70 -9.66 -2.64
N ASP A 278 11.28 -8.64 -3.23
CA ASP A 278 10.98 -7.24 -2.86
C ASP A 278 9.50 -6.89 -3.04
N LEU A 279 8.79 -7.62 -3.89
CA LEU A 279 7.36 -7.44 -4.19
C LEU A 279 6.45 -8.38 -3.38
N SER A 280 6.98 -9.23 -2.52
CA SER A 280 6.22 -10.26 -1.79
C SER A 280 5.05 -9.68 -0.97
N GLY A 281 5.21 -8.49 -0.41
CA GLY A 281 4.17 -7.80 0.34
C GLY A 281 2.89 -7.53 -0.46
N LEU A 282 2.97 -7.38 -1.80
CA LEU A 282 1.80 -7.15 -2.65
C LEU A 282 0.85 -8.35 -2.65
N VAL A 283 1.36 -9.55 -2.44
CA VAL A 283 0.55 -10.77 -2.32
C VAL A 283 -0.32 -10.70 -1.07
N LEU A 284 0.23 -10.25 0.06
CA LEU A 284 -0.52 -10.07 1.31
C LEU A 284 -1.53 -8.94 1.21
N ILE A 285 -1.18 -7.85 0.52
CA ILE A 285 -2.12 -6.73 0.28
C ILE A 285 -3.30 -7.19 -0.58
N MET A 286 -3.05 -7.94 -1.66
CA MET A 286 -4.16 -8.45 -2.48
C MET A 286 -5.08 -9.37 -1.67
N PHE A 287 -4.55 -10.20 -0.78
CA PHE A 287 -5.37 -10.99 0.14
C PHE A 287 -6.21 -10.09 1.07
N ALA A 288 -5.61 -9.07 1.66
CA ALA A 288 -6.32 -8.12 2.53
C ALA A 288 -7.42 -7.33 1.78
N GLN A 289 -7.21 -7.00 0.50
CA GLN A 289 -8.21 -6.39 -0.37
C GLN A 289 -9.41 -7.33 -0.59
N TYR A 290 -9.18 -8.60 -0.94
CA TYR A 290 -10.24 -9.61 -1.05
C TYR A 290 -10.97 -9.83 0.28
N LEU A 291 -10.22 -9.92 1.39
CA LEU A 291 -10.80 -10.07 2.72
C LEU A 291 -11.75 -8.91 3.03
N SER A 292 -11.30 -7.68 2.81
CA SER A 292 -12.08 -6.47 3.05
C SER A 292 -13.33 -6.43 2.20
N TYR A 293 -13.21 -6.78 0.91
CA TYR A 293 -14.30 -6.91 -0.04
C TYR A 293 -15.36 -7.91 0.46
N TYR A 294 -14.96 -9.13 0.81
CA TYR A 294 -15.88 -10.16 1.25
C TYR A 294 -16.48 -9.90 2.64
N VAL A 295 -15.77 -9.23 3.53
CA VAL A 295 -16.35 -8.76 4.80
C VAL A 295 -17.47 -7.75 4.53
N ALA A 296 -17.25 -6.78 3.64
CA ALA A 296 -18.26 -5.79 3.26
C ALA A 296 -19.48 -6.46 2.58
N LEU A 297 -19.24 -7.43 1.69
CA LEU A 297 -20.29 -8.20 1.05
C LEU A 297 -21.16 -8.95 2.08
N ASN A 298 -20.54 -9.65 3.05
CA ASN A 298 -21.23 -10.36 4.12
C ASN A 298 -22.00 -9.40 5.06
N ARG A 299 -21.54 -8.16 5.17
CA ARG A 299 -22.24 -7.08 5.90
C ARG A 299 -23.32 -6.40 5.07
N LYS A 300 -23.51 -6.78 3.79
CA LYS A 300 -24.47 -6.18 2.84
C LYS A 300 -24.22 -4.68 2.64
N LEU A 301 -22.96 -4.26 2.60
CA LEU A 301 -22.57 -2.87 2.39
C LEU A 301 -22.38 -2.59 0.90
N ASN A 302 -22.51 -1.31 0.51
CA ASN A 302 -22.14 -0.89 -0.84
C ASN A 302 -20.60 -0.76 -0.92
N ILE A 303 -19.99 -1.69 -1.64
CA ILE A 303 -18.52 -1.82 -1.72
C ILE A 303 -17.94 -0.76 -2.66
N ASP A 304 -18.63 -0.46 -3.75
CA ASP A 304 -18.16 0.49 -4.75
C ASP A 304 -18.29 1.95 -4.29
N LYS A 305 -19.31 2.23 -3.48
CA LYS A 305 -19.61 3.55 -2.94
C LYS A 305 -19.80 3.48 -1.42
N PRO A 306 -18.70 3.32 -0.66
CA PRO A 306 -18.78 3.35 0.80
C PRO A 306 -19.31 4.69 1.29
N LYS A 307 -20.06 4.67 2.39
CA LYS A 307 -20.60 5.90 2.98
C LYS A 307 -19.48 6.87 3.37
N ASN A 308 -19.74 8.16 3.23
CA ASN A 308 -18.84 9.26 3.64
C ASN A 308 -17.51 9.32 2.88
N LEU A 309 -17.36 8.60 1.78
CA LEU A 309 -16.18 8.64 0.93
C LEU A 309 -16.53 9.10 -0.49
N ALA A 310 -15.57 9.75 -1.15
CA ALA A 310 -15.64 10.19 -2.52
C ALA A 310 -14.49 9.62 -3.36
N ASN A 311 -14.69 9.48 -4.68
CA ASN A 311 -13.67 8.92 -5.59
C ASN A 311 -12.41 9.79 -5.71
N SER A 312 -12.54 11.10 -5.45
CA SER A 312 -11.42 12.03 -5.36
C SER A 312 -11.80 13.14 -4.38
N VAL A 313 -10.83 13.54 -3.57
CA VAL A 313 -10.96 14.70 -2.67
C VAL A 313 -10.45 15.90 -3.46
N THR A 314 -11.38 16.71 -3.96
CA THR A 314 -11.13 17.87 -4.82
C THR A 314 -11.28 19.21 -4.08
N VAL A 315 -11.59 19.14 -2.79
CA VAL A 315 -11.77 20.29 -1.90
C VAL A 315 -11.05 20.03 -0.57
N GLU A 316 -10.74 21.11 0.15
CA GLU A 316 -10.17 21.07 1.50
C GLU A 316 -11.15 20.49 2.52
#